data_e998d9b4078e1cac9a5129d57df07e95
#
_entry.id   e998d9b4078e1cac9a5129d57df07e95
#
_cell.length_a   1.000
_cell.length_b   1.000
_cell.length_c   1.000
_cell.angle_alpha   90.00
_cell.angle_beta   90.00
_cell.angle_gamma   90.00
#
_symmetry.space_group_name_H-M   'P 1'
#
loop_
_entity.id
_entity.type
_entity.pdbx_description
1 polymer ?
#
loop_
_entity_poly.entity_id
_entity_poly.type
_entity_poly.pdbx_seq_one_letter_code
_entity_poly.pdbx_strand_id
1 'polypeptide(L)'
;KLCSDKLFLAANNIKGNRKIKFSVLRYGNVMMSRGSVIPLFLNKKKIIPITNKDMTRFSITLDESINFCIEALRVSKGGEIFVPKLKAYKILDLAKAINKNAKIKMVGTRQGEKINEELISSYDAKHTYESKNFYIIFTNNNYKNKMLKFKKVNENFSYRSDMCKFYSINQLESKIRNEIKKNDTLLKT
;
A
#
# COMPACT_ATOMS: atom_id res chain seq x y z
N LYS A 1 12.06 -5.08 -3.73
CA LYS A 1 11.50 -4.72 -2.41
C LYS A 1 11.59 -5.86 -1.39
N LEU A 2 11.31 -7.13 -1.74
CA LEU A 2 11.40 -8.26 -0.80
C LEU A 2 12.81 -8.42 -0.20
N CYS A 3 13.87 -8.27 -1.02
CA CYS A 3 15.25 -8.30 -0.53
C CYS A 3 15.53 -7.13 0.43
N SER A 4 15.02 -5.94 0.12
CA SER A 4 15.14 -4.76 0.97
C SER A 4 14.49 -4.99 2.33
N ASP A 5 13.26 -5.52 2.37
CA ASP A 5 12.57 -5.83 3.62
C ASP A 5 13.41 -6.79 4.49
N LYS A 6 13.94 -7.87 3.88
CA LYS A 6 14.78 -8.85 4.60
C LYS A 6 16.08 -8.25 5.13
N LEU A 7 16.74 -7.37 4.38
CA LEU A 7 17.94 -6.69 4.82
C LEU A 7 17.70 -5.80 6.03
N PHE A 8 16.66 -4.95 6.00
CA PHE A 8 16.29 -4.12 7.15
C PHE A 8 15.92 -4.93 8.39
N LEU A 9 15.21 -6.04 8.21
CA LEU A 9 14.86 -6.91 9.35
C LEU A 9 16.11 -7.60 9.91
N ALA A 10 17.01 -8.09 9.05
CA ALA A 10 18.27 -8.72 9.45
C ALA A 10 19.19 -7.75 10.21
N ALA A 11 19.11 -6.44 9.95
CA ALA A 11 19.87 -5.43 10.66
C ALA A 11 19.63 -5.45 12.19
N ASN A 12 18.48 -5.96 12.65
CA ASN A 12 18.24 -6.17 14.09
C ASN A 12 19.19 -7.20 14.71
N ASN A 13 19.72 -8.14 13.93
CA ASN A 13 20.63 -9.18 14.42
C ASN A 13 22.08 -8.69 14.52
N ILE A 14 22.46 -7.72 13.68
CA ILE A 14 23.84 -7.21 13.58
C ILE A 14 24.05 -5.90 14.33
N LYS A 15 23.01 -5.32 14.92
CA LYS A 15 23.11 -4.04 15.65
C LYS A 15 23.92 -4.12 16.95
N GLY A 16 24.22 -5.30 17.47
CA GLY A 16 24.88 -5.51 18.77
C GLY A 16 24.04 -4.88 19.91
N ASN A 17 24.72 -4.25 20.86
CA ASN A 17 24.10 -3.61 22.04
C ASN A 17 23.45 -2.24 21.76
N ARG A 18 23.42 -1.79 20.49
CA ARG A 18 22.83 -0.49 20.14
C ARG A 18 21.31 -0.51 20.34
N LYS A 19 20.74 0.56 20.90
CA LYS A 19 19.29 0.69 21.15
C LYS A 19 18.47 0.98 19.88
N ILE A 20 19.01 0.76 18.68
CA ILE A 20 18.36 0.94 17.39
C ILE A 20 17.39 -0.20 17.14
N LYS A 21 16.23 0.10 16.49
CA LYS A 21 15.22 -0.87 16.09
C LYS A 21 14.90 -0.67 14.62
N PHE A 22 14.87 -1.75 13.86
CA PHE A 22 14.52 -1.75 12.45
C PHE A 22 13.19 -2.49 12.28
N SER A 23 12.23 -1.84 11.65
CA SER A 23 10.95 -2.42 11.25
C SER A 23 10.61 -1.96 9.84
N VAL A 24 9.74 -2.66 9.16
CA VAL A 24 9.37 -2.38 7.78
C VAL A 24 7.90 -1.97 7.72
N LEU A 25 7.58 -0.99 6.89
CA LEU A 25 6.21 -0.65 6.53
C LEU A 25 5.99 -1.00 5.07
N ARG A 26 5.00 -1.85 4.80
CA ARG A 26 4.53 -2.15 3.44
C ARG A 26 3.18 -1.49 3.24
N TYR A 27 3.04 -0.60 2.29
CA TYR A 27 1.76 0.00 1.90
C TYR A 27 1.68 0.19 0.38
N GLY A 28 0.47 0.47 -0.09
CA GLY A 28 0.17 0.60 -1.50
C GLY A 28 0.67 1.90 -2.12
N ASN A 29 0.17 2.21 -3.31
CA ASN A 29 0.52 3.42 -4.03
C ASN A 29 0.02 4.66 -3.26
N VAL A 30 0.93 5.58 -2.97
CA VAL A 30 0.57 6.88 -2.40
C VAL A 30 -0.07 7.74 -3.50
N MET A 31 -1.31 8.18 -3.27
CA MET A 31 -2.05 9.00 -4.22
C MET A 31 -1.28 10.28 -4.55
N MET A 32 -1.32 10.71 -5.80
CA MET A 32 -0.64 11.93 -6.31
C MET A 32 0.89 11.93 -6.17
N SER A 33 1.54 10.81 -5.79
CA SER A 33 3.00 10.74 -5.76
C SER A 33 3.60 10.99 -7.15
N ARG A 34 4.78 11.64 -7.19
CA ARG A 34 5.47 11.99 -8.45
C ARG A 34 5.71 10.72 -9.29
N GLY A 35 5.37 10.78 -10.58
CA GLY A 35 5.51 9.65 -11.51
C GLY A 35 4.46 8.54 -11.34
N SER A 36 3.49 8.70 -10.43
CA SER A 36 2.40 7.73 -10.28
C SER A 36 1.33 7.87 -11.35
N VAL A 37 0.42 6.89 -11.40
CA VAL A 37 -0.62 6.78 -12.42
C VAL A 37 -1.62 7.94 -12.40
N ILE A 38 -1.94 8.50 -11.21
CA ILE A 38 -2.92 9.59 -11.12
C ILE A 38 -2.43 10.86 -11.81
N PRO A 39 -1.25 11.43 -11.52
CA PRO A 39 -0.69 12.56 -12.27
C PRO A 39 -0.56 12.26 -13.76
N LEU A 40 -0.17 11.03 -14.13
CA LEU A 40 -0.09 10.63 -15.53
C LEU A 40 -1.45 10.74 -16.24
N PHE A 41 -2.53 10.27 -15.62
CA PHE A 41 -3.88 10.31 -16.18
C PHE A 41 -4.44 11.73 -16.21
N LEU A 42 -4.18 12.56 -15.19
CA LEU A 42 -4.59 13.96 -15.15
C LEU A 42 -3.98 14.77 -16.31
N ASN A 43 -2.75 14.45 -16.68
CA ASN A 43 -2.07 15.09 -17.82
C ASN A 43 -2.57 14.59 -19.19
N LYS A 44 -3.31 13.48 -19.25
CA LYS A 44 -3.83 12.86 -20.49
C LYS A 44 -5.33 13.13 -20.66
N LYS A 45 -5.67 14.35 -21.14
CA LYS A 45 -7.07 14.83 -21.19
C LYS A 45 -8.00 14.05 -22.14
N LYS A 46 -7.51 13.50 -23.25
CA LYS A 46 -8.35 12.88 -24.30
C LYS A 46 -8.23 11.36 -24.36
N ILE A 47 -7.03 10.82 -24.20
CA ILE A 47 -6.75 9.39 -24.33
C ILE A 47 -5.95 8.95 -23.10
N ILE A 48 -6.51 8.03 -22.31
CA ILE A 48 -5.85 7.46 -21.14
C ILE A 48 -5.26 6.10 -21.52
N PRO A 49 -3.91 5.93 -21.44
CA PRO A 49 -3.27 4.64 -21.69
C PRO A 49 -3.45 3.72 -20.50
N ILE A 50 -3.93 2.51 -20.72
CA ILE A 50 -4.09 1.46 -19.72
C ILE A 50 -3.33 0.23 -20.18
N THR A 51 -2.52 -0.33 -19.30
CA THR A 51 -1.68 -1.50 -19.58
C THR A 51 -2.47 -2.80 -19.54
N ASN A 52 -3.39 -2.92 -18.59
CA ASN A 52 -4.31 -4.06 -18.48
C ASN A 52 -5.60 -3.64 -17.78
N LYS A 53 -6.77 -4.09 -18.29
CA LYS A 53 -8.10 -3.74 -17.77
C LYS A 53 -8.41 -4.32 -16.39
N ASP A 54 -7.82 -5.47 -16.06
CA ASP A 54 -8.08 -6.21 -14.83
C ASP A 54 -7.13 -5.78 -13.70
N MET A 55 -6.29 -4.78 -13.97
CA MET A 55 -5.29 -4.30 -13.02
C MET A 55 -5.92 -3.62 -11.82
N THR A 56 -5.47 -4.01 -10.63
CA THR A 56 -5.88 -3.41 -9.36
C THR A 56 -4.68 -2.89 -8.56
N ARG A 57 -4.89 -1.86 -7.75
CA ARG A 57 -3.86 -1.27 -6.90
C ARG A 57 -4.42 -0.91 -5.55
N PHE A 58 -3.63 -1.10 -4.50
CA PHE A 58 -3.92 -0.49 -3.20
C PHE A 58 -3.72 1.01 -3.27
N SER A 59 -4.47 1.74 -2.46
CA SER A 59 -4.39 3.19 -2.40
C SER A 59 -4.30 3.69 -0.97
N ILE A 60 -3.40 4.65 -0.76
CA ILE A 60 -3.25 5.38 0.49
C ILE A 60 -2.95 6.84 0.16
N THR A 61 -3.46 7.80 0.94
CA THR A 61 -3.06 9.21 0.82
C THR A 61 -1.74 9.45 1.55
N LEU A 62 -1.13 10.60 1.32
CA LEU A 62 0.09 10.98 2.04
C LEU A 62 -0.18 11.07 3.54
N ASP A 63 -1.26 11.74 3.96
CA ASP A 63 -1.63 11.88 5.37
C ASP A 63 -1.92 10.53 6.04
N GLU A 64 -2.66 9.64 5.34
CA GLU A 64 -2.91 8.27 5.81
C GLU A 64 -1.58 7.51 6.00
N SER A 65 -0.61 7.67 5.09
CA SER A 65 0.70 7.02 5.18
C SER A 65 1.54 7.56 6.34
N ILE A 66 1.53 8.87 6.57
CA ILE A 66 2.23 9.51 7.70
C ILE A 66 1.62 9.04 9.03
N ASN A 67 0.30 9.09 9.16
CA ASN A 67 -0.38 8.61 10.36
C ASN A 67 -0.09 7.14 10.64
N PHE A 68 -0.05 6.31 9.61
CA PHE A 68 0.33 4.91 9.72
C PHE A 68 1.79 4.74 10.17
N CYS A 69 2.73 5.54 9.66
CA CYS A 69 4.12 5.54 10.12
C CYS A 69 4.22 5.86 11.62
N ILE A 70 3.49 6.89 12.08
CA ILE A 70 3.46 7.29 13.50
C ILE A 70 2.85 6.18 14.36
N GLU A 71 1.75 5.56 13.93
CA GLU A 71 1.11 4.43 14.64
C GLU A 71 2.07 3.23 14.75
N ALA A 72 2.73 2.87 13.65
CA ALA A 72 3.71 1.79 13.62
C ALA A 72 4.92 2.08 14.54
N LEU A 73 5.44 3.32 14.54
CA LEU A 73 6.53 3.73 15.44
C LEU A 73 6.18 3.55 16.91
N ARG A 74 4.95 3.90 17.32
CA ARG A 74 4.49 3.77 18.72
C ARG A 74 4.46 2.33 19.20
N VAL A 75 4.17 1.36 18.32
CA VAL A 75 4.02 -0.06 18.68
C VAL A 75 5.24 -0.91 18.34
N SER A 76 6.12 -0.42 17.46
CA SER A 76 7.30 -1.14 16.98
C SER A 76 8.28 -1.50 18.10
N LYS A 77 8.82 -2.70 18.02
CA LYS A 77 9.89 -3.20 18.90
C LYS A 77 11.14 -3.62 18.13
N GLY A 78 11.06 -3.60 16.80
CA GLY A 78 12.09 -4.03 15.85
C GLY A 78 11.87 -5.48 15.38
N GLY A 79 11.99 -5.69 14.07
CA GLY A 79 11.80 -7.01 13.44
C GLY A 79 10.38 -7.29 12.94
N GLU A 80 9.46 -6.33 13.08
CA GLU A 80 8.11 -6.45 12.54
C GLU A 80 7.99 -5.86 11.13
N ILE A 81 7.05 -6.39 10.35
CA ILE A 81 6.54 -5.74 9.14
C ILE A 81 5.11 -5.31 9.42
N PHE A 82 4.83 -4.03 9.26
CA PHE A 82 3.48 -3.46 9.41
C PHE A 82 2.84 -3.25 8.04
N VAL A 83 1.57 -3.63 7.91
CA VAL A 83 0.80 -3.52 6.66
C VAL A 83 -0.57 -2.92 6.97
N PRO A 84 -0.90 -1.71 6.51
CA PRO A 84 -2.18 -1.07 6.80
C PRO A 84 -3.33 -1.77 6.08
N LYS A 85 -4.52 -1.74 6.66
CA LYS A 85 -5.74 -2.18 5.98
C LYS A 85 -6.20 -1.10 5.01
N LEU A 86 -6.07 -1.36 3.72
CA LEU A 86 -6.33 -0.42 2.64
C LEU A 86 -7.52 -0.86 1.80
N LYS A 87 -8.17 0.10 1.16
CA LYS A 87 -9.02 -0.15 0.00
C LYS A 87 -8.16 -0.19 -1.26
N ALA A 88 -8.68 -0.87 -2.26
CA ALA A 88 -8.08 -0.93 -3.59
C ALA A 88 -8.93 -0.16 -4.61
N TYR A 89 -8.41 0.00 -5.81
CA TYR A 89 -9.16 0.49 -6.96
C TYR A 89 -8.80 -0.32 -8.22
N LYS A 90 -9.75 -0.42 -9.12
CA LYS A 90 -9.51 -0.91 -10.48
C LYS A 90 -8.97 0.25 -11.32
N ILE A 91 -7.97 -0.03 -12.14
CA ILE A 91 -7.35 1.02 -12.98
C ILE A 91 -8.35 1.68 -13.93
N LEU A 92 -9.34 0.92 -14.43
CA LEU A 92 -10.42 1.45 -15.25
C LEU A 92 -11.31 2.43 -14.49
N ASP A 93 -11.64 2.13 -13.22
CA ASP A 93 -12.48 3.00 -12.40
C ASP A 93 -11.74 4.29 -12.04
N LEU A 94 -10.42 4.19 -11.83
CA LEU A 94 -9.56 5.37 -11.67
C LEU A 94 -9.59 6.26 -12.91
N ALA A 95 -9.45 5.67 -14.11
CA ALA A 95 -9.50 6.42 -15.36
C ALA A 95 -10.84 7.16 -15.53
N LYS A 96 -11.96 6.47 -15.24
CA LYS A 96 -13.32 7.05 -15.28
C LYS A 96 -13.52 8.14 -14.22
N ALA A 97 -12.95 7.98 -13.02
CA ALA A 97 -13.02 8.97 -11.96
C ALA A 97 -12.27 10.27 -12.33
N ILE A 98 -11.19 10.17 -13.10
CA ILE A 98 -10.42 11.32 -13.56
C ILE A 98 -11.11 12.00 -14.75
N ASN A 99 -11.56 11.22 -15.73
CA ASN A 99 -12.26 11.75 -16.90
C ASN A 99 -13.24 10.71 -17.48
N LYS A 100 -14.53 10.93 -17.25
CA LYS A 100 -15.61 10.05 -17.73
C LYS A 100 -15.67 9.91 -19.26
N ASN A 101 -15.21 10.94 -19.98
CA ASN A 101 -15.29 11.01 -21.45
C ASN A 101 -13.95 10.64 -22.13
N ALA A 102 -12.91 10.28 -21.38
CA ALA A 102 -11.65 9.89 -21.97
C ALA A 102 -11.73 8.56 -22.72
N LYS A 103 -11.17 8.51 -23.92
CA LYS A 103 -10.98 7.26 -24.65
C LYS A 103 -9.89 6.43 -23.97
N ILE A 104 -10.17 5.17 -23.71
CA ILE A 104 -9.20 4.22 -23.15
C ILE A 104 -8.40 3.61 -24.30
N LYS A 105 -7.08 3.69 -24.23
CA LYS A 105 -6.16 3.03 -25.16
C LYS A 105 -5.41 1.91 -24.41
N MET A 106 -5.63 0.68 -24.81
CA MET A 106 -4.85 -0.45 -24.28
C MET A 106 -3.45 -0.40 -24.89
N VAL A 107 -2.43 -0.41 -24.01
CA VAL A 107 -1.00 -0.31 -24.43
C VAL A 107 -0.19 -1.58 -24.10
N GLY A 108 -0.82 -2.59 -23.47
CA GLY A 108 -0.16 -3.82 -23.03
C GLY A 108 0.61 -3.67 -21.74
N THR A 109 0.82 -4.79 -21.04
CA THR A 109 1.58 -4.87 -19.79
C THR A 109 3.07 -4.71 -20.05
N ARG A 110 3.78 -4.05 -19.15
CA ARG A 110 5.25 -3.95 -19.18
C ARG A 110 5.86 -5.21 -18.55
N GLN A 111 7.07 -5.52 -18.93
CA GLN A 111 7.81 -6.62 -18.30
C GLN A 111 7.93 -6.39 -16.79
N GLY A 112 7.57 -7.38 -15.98
CA GLY A 112 7.59 -7.30 -14.52
C GLY A 112 6.43 -6.52 -13.88
N GLU A 113 5.48 -5.99 -14.68
CA GLU A 113 4.30 -5.31 -14.15
C GLU A 113 3.27 -6.33 -13.66
N LYS A 114 2.89 -6.22 -12.38
CA LYS A 114 1.90 -7.10 -11.76
C LYS A 114 0.48 -6.61 -12.08
N ILE A 115 -0.41 -7.54 -12.42
CA ILE A 115 -1.85 -7.26 -12.58
C ILE A 115 -2.42 -6.79 -11.24
N ASN A 116 -2.16 -7.54 -10.17
CA ASN A 116 -2.61 -7.24 -8.81
C ASN A 116 -1.41 -7.08 -7.88
N GLU A 117 -1.54 -6.22 -6.90
CA GLU A 117 -0.53 -6.06 -5.84
C GLU A 117 -0.81 -7.00 -4.69
N GLU A 118 0.25 -7.49 -4.06
CA GLU A 118 0.20 -8.33 -2.87
C GLU A 118 1.10 -7.73 -1.79
N LEU A 119 0.50 -7.39 -0.65
CA LEU A 119 1.21 -6.84 0.51
C LEU A 119 1.54 -7.91 1.55
N ILE A 120 0.72 -8.98 1.63
CA ILE A 120 0.97 -10.15 2.47
C ILE A 120 0.75 -11.38 1.61
N SER A 121 1.80 -12.18 1.46
CA SER A 121 1.71 -13.45 0.74
C SER A 121 1.18 -14.56 1.64
N SER A 122 0.71 -15.65 1.05
CA SER A 122 0.34 -16.86 1.80
C SER A 122 1.54 -17.43 2.60
N TYR A 123 2.77 -17.22 2.14
CA TYR A 123 3.96 -17.57 2.88
C TYR A 123 4.12 -16.76 4.17
N ASP A 124 3.80 -15.45 4.13
CA ASP A 124 3.84 -14.56 5.30
C ASP A 124 2.69 -14.85 6.30
N ALA A 125 1.61 -15.51 5.86
CA ALA A 125 0.38 -15.72 6.63
C ALA A 125 0.60 -16.38 7.99
N LYS A 126 1.45 -17.42 8.05
CA LYS A 126 1.77 -18.15 9.29
C LYS A 126 2.35 -17.26 10.40
N HIS A 127 2.93 -16.12 10.03
CA HIS A 127 3.53 -15.16 10.95
C HIS A 127 2.74 -13.84 11.03
N THR A 128 1.55 -13.80 10.40
CA THR A 128 0.71 -12.62 10.31
C THR A 128 -0.37 -12.59 11.36
N TYR A 129 -0.52 -11.44 11.97
CA TYR A 129 -1.53 -11.15 13.00
C TYR A 129 -2.31 -9.89 12.61
N GLU A 130 -3.59 -9.88 12.95
CA GLU A 130 -4.53 -8.84 12.62
C GLU A 130 -4.78 -7.92 13.82
N SER A 131 -4.64 -6.62 13.59
CA SER A 131 -5.11 -5.53 14.45
C SER A 131 -6.36 -4.88 13.85
N LYS A 132 -6.94 -3.90 14.52
CA LYS A 132 -8.09 -3.12 14.02
C LYS A 132 -7.76 -2.44 12.69
N ASN A 133 -6.62 -1.75 12.60
CA ASN A 133 -6.26 -0.87 11.47
C ASN A 133 -5.18 -1.45 10.55
N PHE A 134 -4.45 -2.46 10.97
CA PHE A 134 -3.30 -2.98 10.22
C PHE A 134 -3.06 -4.46 10.52
N TYR A 135 -2.22 -5.08 9.72
CA TYR A 135 -1.64 -6.39 9.98
C TYR A 135 -0.19 -6.23 10.43
N ILE A 136 0.29 -7.18 11.24
CA ILE A 136 1.70 -7.27 11.66
C ILE A 136 2.22 -8.65 11.27
N ILE A 137 3.37 -8.69 10.60
CA ILE A 137 4.10 -9.92 10.33
C ILE A 137 5.28 -9.95 11.29
N PHE A 138 5.31 -10.94 12.17
CA PHE A 138 6.41 -11.15 13.10
C PHE A 138 7.42 -12.12 12.49
N THR A 139 8.64 -11.64 12.26
CA THR A 139 9.69 -12.44 11.61
C THR A 139 10.51 -13.27 12.59
N ASN A 140 10.29 -13.09 13.90
CA ASN A 140 11.04 -13.79 14.95
C ASN A 140 10.08 -14.27 16.07
N ASN A 141 10.30 -15.49 16.56
CA ASN A 141 9.50 -16.12 17.63
C ASN A 141 9.62 -15.45 19.02
N ASN A 142 10.56 -14.52 19.20
CA ASN A 142 10.78 -13.82 20.48
C ASN A 142 9.60 -12.92 20.90
N TYR A 143 8.54 -12.82 20.08
CA TYR A 143 7.37 -11.97 20.32
C TYR A 143 6.12 -12.73 20.80
N LYS A 144 6.24 -14.02 21.20
CA LYS A 144 5.07 -14.85 21.60
C LYS A 144 4.11 -14.14 22.55
N ASN A 145 4.62 -13.51 23.61
CA ASN A 145 3.77 -12.83 24.62
C ASN A 145 3.10 -11.55 24.09
N LYS A 146 3.61 -10.96 23.00
CA LYS A 146 3.02 -9.76 22.36
C LYS A 146 2.01 -10.13 21.28
N MET A 147 2.16 -11.31 20.68
CA MET A 147 1.24 -11.87 19.70
C MET A 147 -0.15 -12.11 20.28
N LEU A 148 -0.25 -12.40 21.59
CA LEU A 148 -1.52 -12.65 22.30
C LEU A 148 -2.51 -11.49 22.26
N LYS A 149 -2.06 -10.27 21.97
CA LYS A 149 -2.91 -9.08 21.82
C LYS A 149 -3.57 -8.95 20.43
N PHE A 150 -3.14 -9.76 19.46
CA PHE A 150 -3.59 -9.69 18.07
C PHE A 150 -4.16 -11.05 17.66
N LYS A 151 -5.16 -11.03 16.79
CA LYS A 151 -5.76 -12.23 16.24
C LYS A 151 -4.87 -12.79 15.12
N LYS A 152 -4.46 -14.05 15.19
CA LYS A 152 -3.74 -14.72 14.10
C LYS A 152 -4.66 -14.84 12.88
N VAL A 153 -4.14 -14.55 11.69
CA VAL A 153 -4.90 -14.76 10.42
C VAL A 153 -4.91 -16.25 10.06
N ASN A 154 -5.78 -16.63 9.11
CA ASN A 154 -5.80 -17.97 8.56
C ASN A 154 -4.48 -18.28 7.82
N GLU A 155 -4.03 -19.54 7.83
CA GLU A 155 -2.75 -19.94 7.22
C GLU A 155 -2.71 -19.78 5.70
N ASN A 156 -3.87 -19.79 5.05
CA ASN A 156 -4.02 -19.56 3.62
C ASN A 156 -4.31 -18.09 3.27
N PHE A 157 -4.23 -17.20 4.27
CA PHE A 157 -4.50 -15.78 4.09
C PHE A 157 -3.49 -15.15 3.12
N SER A 158 -3.99 -14.33 2.22
CA SER A 158 -3.18 -13.40 1.42
C SER A 158 -3.87 -12.05 1.37
N TYR A 159 -3.08 -10.98 1.36
CA TYR A 159 -3.62 -9.63 1.28
C TYR A 159 -3.27 -9.01 -0.07
N ARG A 160 -4.22 -9.18 -1.01
CA ARG A 160 -4.08 -8.79 -2.41
C ARG A 160 -5.09 -7.72 -2.77
N SER A 161 -4.72 -6.85 -3.69
CA SER A 161 -5.53 -5.71 -4.11
C SER A 161 -6.83 -6.09 -4.83
N ASP A 162 -6.88 -7.25 -5.50
CA ASP A 162 -8.08 -7.77 -6.17
C ASP A 162 -9.09 -8.41 -5.21
N MET A 163 -8.67 -8.75 -3.99
CA MET A 163 -9.51 -9.39 -2.96
C MET A 163 -10.03 -8.40 -1.90
N CYS A 164 -9.73 -7.12 -2.04
CA CYS A 164 -10.09 -6.09 -1.08
C CYS A 164 -11.36 -5.34 -1.48
N LYS A 165 -11.90 -4.56 -0.52
CA LYS A 165 -12.97 -3.61 -0.83
C LYS A 165 -12.45 -2.55 -1.79
N PHE A 166 -13.17 -2.32 -2.90
CA PHE A 166 -12.83 -1.29 -3.85
C PHE A 166 -13.44 0.06 -3.48
N TYR A 167 -12.75 1.13 -3.88
CA TYR A 167 -13.37 2.45 -3.97
C TYR A 167 -14.36 2.47 -5.12
N SER A 168 -15.53 3.11 -4.93
CA SER A 168 -16.39 3.47 -6.05
C SER A 168 -15.78 4.62 -6.85
N ILE A 169 -16.24 4.81 -8.09
CA ILE A 169 -15.79 5.90 -8.97
C ILE A 169 -15.97 7.26 -8.28
N ASN A 170 -17.13 7.49 -7.62
CA ASN A 170 -17.41 8.75 -6.92
C ASN A 170 -16.48 8.96 -5.71
N GLN A 171 -16.13 7.89 -4.98
CA GLN A 171 -15.16 7.96 -3.88
C GLN A 171 -13.75 8.29 -4.39
N LEU A 172 -13.34 7.70 -5.51
CA LEU A 172 -12.06 8.02 -6.15
C LEU A 172 -12.02 9.47 -6.61
N GLU A 173 -13.06 9.94 -7.29
CA GLU A 173 -13.18 11.33 -7.75
C GLU A 173 -13.05 12.32 -6.58
N SER A 174 -13.80 12.09 -5.49
CA SER A 174 -13.74 12.93 -4.29
C SER A 174 -12.34 12.92 -3.65
N LYS A 175 -11.73 11.75 -3.48
CA LYS A 175 -10.36 11.65 -2.92
C LYS A 175 -9.35 12.38 -3.80
N ILE A 176 -9.38 12.17 -5.11
CA ILE A 176 -8.45 12.82 -6.05
C ILE A 176 -8.60 14.34 -5.98
N ARG A 177 -9.83 14.86 -6.01
CA ARG A 177 -10.09 16.31 -5.89
C ARG A 177 -9.53 16.91 -4.59
N ASN A 178 -9.70 16.18 -3.48
CA ASN A 178 -9.18 16.62 -2.18
C ASN A 178 -7.64 16.65 -2.17
N GLU A 179 -6.98 15.63 -2.73
CA GLU A 179 -5.52 15.60 -2.81
C GLU A 179 -4.95 16.67 -3.76
N ILE A 180 -5.65 16.97 -4.87
CA ILE A 180 -5.27 18.10 -5.76
C ILE A 180 -5.33 19.42 -5.00
N LYS A 181 -6.43 19.71 -4.29
CA LYS A 181 -6.58 20.95 -3.50
C LYS A 181 -5.47 21.12 -2.46
N LYS A 182 -5.10 20.02 -1.77
CA LYS A 182 -4.00 20.05 -0.78
C LYS A 182 -2.66 20.38 -1.43
N ASN A 183 -2.34 19.75 -2.56
CA ASN A 183 -1.10 20.00 -3.28
C ASN A 183 -1.02 21.44 -3.81
N ASP A 184 -2.12 22.01 -4.33
CA ASP A 184 -2.18 23.40 -4.80
C ASP A 184 -1.99 24.40 -3.64
N THR A 185 -2.42 24.07 -2.45
CA THR A 185 -2.21 24.89 -1.25
C THR A 185 -0.76 24.86 -0.81
N LEU A 186 -0.11 23.69 -0.83
CA LEU A 186 1.30 23.52 -0.45
C LEU A 186 2.28 24.17 -1.45
N LEU A 187 1.88 24.36 -2.71
CA LEU A 187 2.72 25.04 -3.70
C LEU A 187 2.60 26.57 -3.68
N LYS A 188 1.66 27.11 -2.89
CA LYS A 188 1.44 28.56 -2.72
C LYS A 188 2.04 29.13 -1.43
N THR A 189 2.55 28.27 -0.56
CA THR A 189 3.30 28.59 0.66
C THR A 189 4.79 28.41 0.44
#